data_384437e113ce90bb585d2136ab17acfc
#
_entry.id   384437e113ce90bb585d2136ab17acfc
#
_cell.length_a   1.000
_cell.length_b   1.000
_cell.length_c   1.000
_cell.angle_alpha   90.00
_cell.angle_beta   90.00
_cell.angle_gamma   90.00
#
_symmetry.space_group_name_H-M   'P 1'
#
loop_
_entity.id
_entity.type
_entity.pdbx_description
1 polymer ?
#
loop_
_entity_poly.entity_id
_entity_poly.type
_entity_poly.pdbx_seq_one_letter_code
_entity_poly.pdbx_strand_id
1 'polypeptide(L)'
;MNRLFLALEPSSIVRRAIADWQPKPHERLDRQGMRWAKSDKYHVTLLFLGDLPVDQVAEDTTRIVSQHKAPNLQVNRVTGLPDNKRPGVIALAISDSSTYLQPLQKELQAALLGTEDVYTPHLSLARMKPASTKLGHKLRDYIHSGEHPDLLSWIPEAVTLFNSLPDGSYELIQKFEFKK
;
A
#
# COMPACT_ATOMS: atom_id res chain seq x y z
N MET A 1 9.75 20.89 -2.05
CA MET A 1 8.38 20.48 -1.65
C MET A 1 8.40 18.97 -1.46
N ASN A 2 8.33 18.54 -0.22
CA ASN A 2 8.33 17.11 0.13
C ASN A 2 7.01 16.46 -0.30
N ARG A 3 7.04 15.16 -0.52
CA ARG A 3 5.86 14.33 -0.79
C ARG A 3 5.91 13.13 0.15
N LEU A 4 5.79 13.43 1.44
CA LEU A 4 5.93 12.45 2.51
C LEU A 4 4.75 11.49 2.56
N PHE A 5 5.02 10.25 2.93
CA PHE A 5 4.01 9.26 3.25
C PHE A 5 4.55 8.21 4.24
N LEU A 6 3.66 7.70 5.08
CA LEU A 6 3.92 6.57 5.98
C LEU A 6 3.43 5.28 5.33
N ALA A 7 4.22 4.23 5.46
CA ALA A 7 3.91 2.94 4.86
C ALA A 7 4.42 1.74 5.68
N LEU A 8 3.83 0.58 5.40
CA LEU A 8 4.27 -0.74 5.88
C LEU A 8 4.85 -1.52 4.70
N GLU A 9 6.06 -2.04 4.87
CA GLU A 9 6.73 -2.81 3.84
C GLU A 9 6.42 -4.32 4.02
N PRO A 10 6.21 -5.05 2.92
CA PRO A 10 6.15 -6.51 2.99
C PRO A 10 7.53 -7.09 3.31
N SER A 11 7.56 -8.23 3.99
CA SER A 11 8.81 -8.98 4.17
C SER A 11 9.44 -9.34 2.82
N SER A 12 10.73 -9.64 2.81
CA SER A 12 11.45 -10.03 1.59
C SER A 12 10.83 -11.25 0.90
N ILE A 13 10.33 -12.20 1.69
CA ILE A 13 9.65 -13.40 1.20
C ILE A 13 8.34 -13.05 0.50
N VAL A 14 7.48 -12.24 1.14
CA VAL A 14 6.21 -11.81 0.57
C VAL A 14 6.43 -10.92 -0.65
N ARG A 15 7.40 -10.01 -0.59
CA ARG A 15 7.80 -9.15 -1.72
C ARG A 15 8.18 -9.98 -2.94
N ARG A 16 9.00 -11.02 -2.75
CA ARG A 16 9.41 -11.94 -3.82
C ARG A 16 8.22 -12.74 -4.37
N ALA A 17 7.39 -13.31 -3.51
CA ALA A 17 6.23 -14.09 -3.92
C ALA A 17 5.24 -13.24 -4.76
N ILE A 18 5.00 -11.97 -4.39
CA ILE A 18 4.19 -11.04 -5.19
C ILE A 18 4.86 -10.76 -6.53
N ALA A 19 6.19 -10.55 -6.56
CA ALA A 19 6.94 -10.28 -7.79
C ALA A 19 6.91 -11.47 -8.77
N ASP A 20 7.04 -12.69 -8.25
CA ASP A 20 6.99 -13.93 -9.04
C ASP A 20 5.56 -14.19 -9.59
N TRP A 21 4.53 -13.77 -8.85
CA TRP A 21 3.13 -13.89 -9.29
C TRP A 21 2.69 -12.75 -10.24
N GLN A 22 3.18 -11.52 -10.09
CA GLN A 22 2.76 -10.33 -10.84
C GLN A 22 2.72 -10.50 -12.38
N PRO A 23 3.59 -11.27 -13.05
CA PRO A 23 3.50 -11.50 -14.48
C PRO A 23 2.15 -12.03 -14.96
N LYS A 24 1.46 -12.87 -14.17
CA LYS A 24 0.15 -13.45 -14.53
C LYS A 24 -0.93 -12.38 -14.75
N PRO A 25 -1.23 -11.47 -13.81
CA PRO A 25 -2.16 -10.38 -14.06
C PRO A 25 -1.66 -9.39 -15.13
N HIS A 26 -0.35 -9.17 -15.23
CA HIS A 26 0.24 -8.32 -16.27
C HIS A 26 -0.06 -8.80 -17.69
N GLU A 27 -0.01 -10.09 -17.94
CA GLU A 27 -0.32 -10.68 -19.25
C GLU A 27 -1.80 -10.57 -19.62
N ARG A 28 -2.70 -10.71 -18.64
CA ARG A 28 -4.15 -10.72 -18.85
C ARG A 28 -4.79 -9.34 -18.87
N LEU A 29 -4.30 -8.41 -18.06
CA LEU A 29 -4.93 -7.10 -17.87
C LEU A 29 -4.51 -6.04 -18.89
N ASP A 30 -3.62 -6.40 -19.82
CA ASP A 30 -3.14 -5.51 -20.87
C ASP A 30 -1.93 -4.63 -20.52
N ARG A 31 -1.01 -4.59 -21.48
CA ARG A 31 0.27 -3.87 -21.34
C ARG A 31 0.16 -2.39 -21.68
N GLN A 32 -0.91 -1.96 -22.36
CA GLN A 32 -1.00 -0.60 -22.88
C GLN A 32 -1.56 0.37 -21.82
N GLY A 33 -0.78 1.37 -21.48
CA GLY A 33 -1.18 2.46 -20.59
C GLY A 33 -1.05 2.18 -19.10
N MET A 34 -0.57 1.01 -18.69
CA MET A 34 -0.32 0.68 -17.28
C MET A 34 1.17 0.80 -16.92
N ARG A 35 1.43 1.41 -15.77
CA ARG A 35 2.74 1.41 -15.13
C ARG A 35 2.73 0.43 -13.97
N TRP A 36 3.33 -0.72 -14.16
CA TRP A 36 3.49 -1.74 -13.13
C TRP A 36 4.55 -1.34 -12.13
N ALA A 37 4.26 -1.56 -10.84
CA ALA A 37 5.20 -1.30 -9.77
C ALA A 37 6.32 -2.37 -9.78
N LYS A 38 7.55 -1.93 -9.57
CA LYS A 38 8.66 -2.84 -9.30
C LYS A 38 8.57 -3.35 -7.87
N SER A 39 9.15 -4.51 -7.60
CA SER A 39 9.07 -5.16 -6.29
C SER A 39 9.67 -4.34 -5.14
N ASP A 40 10.69 -3.53 -5.42
CA ASP A 40 11.29 -2.60 -4.47
C ASP A 40 10.35 -1.48 -4.01
N LYS A 41 9.24 -1.28 -4.74
CA LYS A 41 8.21 -0.26 -4.44
C LYS A 41 6.95 -0.82 -3.79
N TYR A 42 6.89 -2.11 -3.48
CA TYR A 42 5.74 -2.69 -2.83
C TYR A 42 5.63 -2.22 -1.37
N HIS A 43 4.51 -1.62 -1.04
CA HIS A 43 4.19 -1.15 0.32
C HIS A 43 2.67 -1.04 0.50
N VAL A 44 2.23 -1.03 1.74
CA VAL A 44 0.88 -0.64 2.13
C VAL A 44 0.95 0.77 2.70
N THR A 45 0.41 1.76 1.98
CA THR A 45 0.39 3.14 2.47
C THR A 45 -0.55 3.24 3.68
N LEU A 46 -0.06 3.80 4.77
CA LEU A 46 -0.87 4.16 5.93
C LEU A 46 -1.48 5.56 5.76
N LEU A 47 -0.65 6.52 5.33
CA LEU A 47 -1.04 7.92 5.28
C LEU A 47 -0.19 8.71 4.28
N PHE A 48 -0.83 9.50 3.42
CA PHE A 48 -0.16 10.50 2.59
C PHE A 48 -0.14 11.83 3.35
N LEU A 49 1.05 12.39 3.56
CA LEU A 49 1.29 13.56 4.39
C LEU A 49 1.55 14.86 3.58
N GLY A 50 1.97 14.69 2.31
CA GLY A 50 2.33 15.86 1.48
C GLY A 50 3.59 16.55 1.98
N ASP A 51 3.54 17.86 2.11
CA ASP A 51 4.70 18.72 2.45
C ASP A 51 4.70 19.15 3.93
N LEU A 52 4.58 18.19 4.84
CA LEU A 52 4.70 18.45 6.27
C LEU A 52 6.17 18.54 6.71
N PRO A 53 6.48 19.21 7.84
CA PRO A 53 7.81 19.23 8.42
C PRO A 53 8.23 17.82 8.88
N VAL A 54 9.39 17.35 8.40
CA VAL A 54 9.90 15.99 8.67
C VAL A 54 10.06 15.73 10.17
N ASP A 55 10.62 16.69 10.92
CA ASP A 55 10.88 16.53 12.36
C ASP A 55 9.58 16.34 13.15
N GLN A 56 8.55 17.12 12.86
CA GLN A 56 7.23 16.98 13.49
C GLN A 56 6.59 15.61 13.17
N VAL A 57 6.65 15.20 11.90
CA VAL A 57 6.13 13.89 11.48
C VAL A 57 6.87 12.76 12.20
N ALA A 58 8.21 12.87 12.32
CA ALA A 58 9.03 11.86 12.97
C ALA A 58 8.74 11.75 14.47
N GLU A 59 8.57 12.89 15.18
CA GLU A 59 8.26 12.91 16.60
C GLU A 59 6.90 12.27 16.89
N ASP A 60 5.84 12.74 16.21
CA ASP A 60 4.48 12.20 16.39
C ASP A 60 4.38 10.74 16.01
N THR A 61 5.01 10.33 14.89
CA THR A 61 5.00 8.94 14.47
C THR A 61 5.73 8.04 15.46
N THR A 62 6.88 8.46 15.98
CA THR A 62 7.62 7.71 17.02
C THR A 62 6.76 7.49 18.26
N ARG A 63 6.14 8.55 18.76
CA ARG A 63 5.29 8.53 19.95
C ARG A 63 4.12 7.54 19.77
N ILE A 64 3.47 7.56 18.61
CA ILE A 64 2.31 6.71 18.35
C ILE A 64 2.73 5.26 18.12
N VAL A 65 3.63 4.99 17.17
CA VAL A 65 4.00 3.64 16.75
C VAL A 65 4.59 2.83 17.91
N SER A 66 5.37 3.47 18.80
CA SER A 66 5.94 2.80 19.99
C SER A 66 4.90 2.28 20.98
N GLN A 67 3.64 2.69 20.87
CA GLN A 67 2.53 2.23 21.72
C GLN A 67 1.69 1.13 21.04
N HIS A 68 1.84 0.93 19.72
CA HIS A 68 1.10 -0.04 18.94
C HIS A 68 1.89 -1.31 18.70
N LYS A 69 1.20 -2.47 18.68
CA LYS A 69 1.75 -3.73 18.19
C LYS A 69 1.71 -3.76 16.66
N ALA A 70 2.66 -4.48 16.08
CA ALA A 70 2.69 -4.69 14.65
C ALA A 70 1.44 -5.46 14.16
N PRO A 71 0.77 -5.00 13.07
CA PRO A 71 -0.37 -5.72 12.50
C PRO A 71 0.06 -7.01 11.80
N ASN A 72 -0.84 -7.99 11.73
CA ASN A 72 -0.64 -9.20 10.93
C ASN A 72 -1.39 -9.07 9.60
N LEU A 73 -0.67 -8.64 8.58
CA LEU A 73 -1.21 -8.31 7.27
C LEU A 73 -1.35 -9.56 6.40
N GLN A 74 -2.44 -9.62 5.63
CA GLN A 74 -2.73 -10.71 4.70
C GLN A 74 -3.14 -10.17 3.33
N VAL A 75 -2.61 -10.77 2.27
CA VAL A 75 -3.07 -10.54 0.90
C VAL A 75 -4.36 -11.31 0.66
N ASN A 76 -5.41 -10.62 0.23
CA ASN A 76 -6.71 -11.26 -0.02
C ASN A 76 -6.96 -11.51 -1.51
N ARG A 77 -7.11 -10.45 -2.28
CA ARG A 77 -7.51 -10.54 -3.70
C ARG A 77 -6.99 -9.34 -4.49
N VAL A 78 -6.99 -9.50 -5.80
CA VAL A 78 -6.81 -8.36 -6.73
C VAL A 78 -8.04 -7.48 -6.69
N THR A 79 -7.86 -6.17 -6.72
CA THR A 79 -8.93 -5.17 -6.72
C THR A 79 -8.54 -3.94 -7.54
N GLY A 80 -9.54 -3.17 -7.95
CA GLY A 80 -9.36 -1.87 -8.59
C GLY A 80 -9.74 -0.74 -7.64
N LEU A 81 -9.00 0.35 -7.70
CA LEU A 81 -9.28 1.56 -6.93
C LEU A 81 -9.50 2.76 -7.87
N PRO A 82 -10.45 3.68 -7.57
CA PRO A 82 -11.37 3.65 -6.42
C PRO A 82 -12.40 2.53 -6.48
N ASP A 83 -12.68 1.97 -7.64
CA ASP A 83 -13.62 0.84 -7.82
C ASP A 83 -13.22 -0.05 -9.00
N ASN A 84 -13.84 -1.23 -9.10
CA ASN A 84 -13.55 -2.21 -10.17
C ASN A 84 -14.17 -1.85 -11.53
N LYS A 85 -15.02 -0.81 -11.63
CA LYS A 85 -15.66 -0.41 -12.90
C LYS A 85 -14.74 0.48 -13.72
N ARG A 86 -14.06 1.41 -13.05
CA ARG A 86 -13.13 2.37 -13.66
C ARG A 86 -11.87 2.50 -12.80
N PRO A 87 -11.07 1.45 -12.71
CA PRO A 87 -9.89 1.46 -11.86
C PRO A 87 -8.82 2.41 -12.41
N GLY A 88 -8.28 3.26 -11.56
CA GLY A 88 -7.07 4.03 -11.80
C GLY A 88 -5.82 3.32 -11.25
N VAL A 89 -6.04 2.38 -10.33
CA VAL A 89 -5.00 1.55 -9.70
C VAL A 89 -5.48 0.11 -9.67
N ILE A 90 -4.59 -0.82 -10.04
CA ILE A 90 -4.74 -2.25 -9.76
C ILE A 90 -3.93 -2.54 -8.50
N ALA A 91 -4.54 -3.19 -7.53
CA ALA A 91 -3.95 -3.44 -6.22
C ALA A 91 -4.27 -4.84 -5.69
N LEU A 92 -3.51 -5.26 -4.69
CA LEU A 92 -3.88 -6.33 -3.77
C LEU A 92 -4.62 -5.71 -2.59
N ALA A 93 -5.82 -6.17 -2.31
CA ALA A 93 -6.55 -5.84 -1.09
C ALA A 93 -5.85 -6.51 0.09
N ILE A 94 -5.65 -5.74 1.15
CA ILE A 94 -4.96 -6.20 2.37
C ILE A 94 -5.96 -6.22 3.51
N SER A 95 -5.93 -7.26 4.33
CA SER A 95 -6.60 -7.33 5.61
C SER A 95 -5.60 -7.47 6.75
N ASP A 96 -6.05 -7.22 7.95
CA ASP A 96 -5.31 -7.43 9.18
C ASP A 96 -6.06 -8.40 10.08
N SER A 97 -5.47 -9.56 10.34
CA SER A 97 -6.06 -10.58 11.22
C SER A 97 -5.87 -10.26 12.71
N SER A 98 -4.99 -9.32 13.05
CA SER A 98 -4.72 -8.90 14.43
C SER A 98 -5.60 -7.75 14.93
N THR A 99 -6.28 -7.04 14.02
CA THR A 99 -7.08 -5.83 14.30
C THR A 99 -6.27 -4.59 14.75
N TYR A 100 -4.94 -4.59 14.59
CA TYR A 100 -4.07 -3.48 15.04
C TYR A 100 -3.88 -2.38 13.99
N LEU A 101 -4.06 -2.70 12.70
CA LEU A 101 -3.81 -1.77 11.60
C LEU A 101 -4.72 -0.53 11.64
N GLN A 102 -6.01 -0.73 11.82
CA GLN A 102 -6.99 0.35 11.75
C GLN A 102 -6.88 1.34 12.91
N PRO A 103 -6.71 0.92 14.17
CA PRO A 103 -6.42 1.84 15.27
C PRO A 103 -5.13 2.65 15.06
N LEU A 104 -4.05 2.01 14.63
CA LEU A 104 -2.79 2.67 14.31
C LEU A 104 -2.97 3.76 13.25
N GLN A 105 -3.62 3.41 12.13
CA GLN A 105 -3.84 4.34 11.03
C GLN A 105 -4.71 5.52 11.45
N LYS A 106 -5.77 5.27 12.22
CA LYS A 106 -6.67 6.32 12.72
C LYS A 106 -5.95 7.30 13.63
N GLU A 107 -5.12 6.81 14.55
CA GLU A 107 -4.38 7.66 15.48
C GLU A 107 -3.33 8.50 14.74
N LEU A 108 -2.58 7.91 13.80
CA LEU A 108 -1.64 8.64 12.94
C LEU A 108 -2.35 9.73 12.13
N GLN A 109 -3.51 9.41 11.54
CA GLN A 109 -4.28 10.35 10.74
C GLN A 109 -4.80 11.53 11.56
N ALA A 110 -5.36 11.26 12.73
CA ALA A 110 -5.85 12.30 13.64
C ALA A 110 -4.73 13.23 14.10
N ALA A 111 -3.57 12.66 14.48
CA ALA A 111 -2.43 13.43 14.98
C ALA A 111 -1.76 14.29 13.90
N LEU A 112 -1.58 13.74 12.69
CA LEU A 112 -0.78 14.39 11.64
C LEU A 112 -1.61 15.22 10.66
N LEU A 113 -2.87 14.89 10.43
CA LEU A 113 -3.74 15.56 9.45
C LEU A 113 -5.02 16.15 10.03
N GLY A 114 -5.42 15.75 11.23
CA GLY A 114 -6.67 16.21 11.85
C GLY A 114 -7.93 15.81 11.08
N THR A 115 -7.87 14.71 10.26
CA THR A 115 -8.98 14.22 9.44
C THR A 115 -9.41 12.81 9.86
N GLU A 116 -10.59 12.38 9.39
CA GLU A 116 -11.13 11.03 9.62
C GLU A 116 -11.59 10.39 8.30
N ASP A 117 -10.69 10.31 7.32
CA ASP A 117 -11.01 9.69 6.03
C ASP A 117 -11.09 8.16 6.11
N VAL A 118 -11.88 7.57 5.22
CA VAL A 118 -12.00 6.11 5.14
C VAL A 118 -10.71 5.50 4.62
N TYR A 119 -10.13 4.62 5.42
CA TYR A 119 -8.91 3.89 5.07
C TYR A 119 -9.21 2.54 4.43
N THR A 120 -8.66 2.33 3.22
CA THR A 120 -8.74 1.05 2.51
C THR A 120 -7.33 0.49 2.32
N PRO A 121 -6.89 -0.46 3.15
CA PRO A 121 -5.54 -1.00 3.06
C PRO A 121 -5.34 -1.78 1.76
N HIS A 122 -4.29 -1.43 1.02
CA HIS A 122 -3.96 -2.05 -0.25
C HIS A 122 -2.48 -1.94 -0.59
N LEU A 123 -1.99 -2.85 -1.43
CA LEU A 123 -0.67 -2.81 -2.04
C LEU A 123 -0.84 -2.58 -3.55
N SER A 124 -0.36 -1.44 -4.04
CA SER A 124 -0.48 -1.07 -5.46
C SER A 124 0.40 -1.94 -6.35
N LEU A 125 -0.19 -2.56 -7.38
CA LEU A 125 0.52 -3.35 -8.40
C LEU A 125 0.77 -2.56 -9.68
N ALA A 126 -0.22 -1.73 -10.10
CA ALA A 126 -0.11 -0.92 -11.31
C ALA A 126 -0.97 0.34 -11.22
N ARG A 127 -0.53 1.41 -11.89
CA ARG A 127 -1.26 2.67 -12.04
C ARG A 127 -1.58 2.93 -13.50
N MET A 128 -2.75 3.51 -13.76
CA MET A 128 -3.21 3.90 -15.10
C MET A 128 -3.36 5.39 -15.27
N LYS A 129 -3.26 5.83 -16.54
CA LYS A 129 -3.68 7.16 -17.01
C LYS A 129 -4.48 6.96 -18.31
N PRO A 130 -5.67 7.48 -18.40
CA PRO A 130 -6.74 7.71 -17.42
C PRO A 130 -7.48 6.42 -17.07
N ALA A 131 -8.42 6.46 -16.12
CA ALA A 131 -9.29 5.33 -15.78
C ALA A 131 -10.05 4.80 -17.01
N SER A 132 -10.05 3.49 -17.23
CA SER A 132 -10.62 2.85 -18.43
C SER A 132 -11.72 1.85 -18.05
N THR A 133 -12.91 2.06 -18.64
CA THR A 133 -14.02 1.11 -18.49
C THR A 133 -13.68 -0.27 -19.08
N LYS A 134 -12.96 -0.29 -20.21
CA LYS A 134 -12.51 -1.56 -20.84
C LYS A 134 -11.61 -2.36 -19.90
N LEU A 135 -10.71 -1.68 -19.19
CA LEU A 135 -9.89 -2.33 -18.17
C LEU A 135 -10.72 -2.81 -16.98
N GLY A 136 -11.72 -2.03 -16.57
CA GLY A 136 -12.64 -2.44 -15.50
C GLY A 136 -13.36 -3.75 -15.82
N HIS A 137 -13.76 -3.98 -17.07
CA HIS A 137 -14.32 -5.27 -17.51
C HIS A 137 -13.29 -6.40 -17.40
N LYS A 138 -12.11 -6.22 -17.98
CA LYS A 138 -11.02 -7.21 -17.89
C LYS A 138 -10.61 -7.53 -16.45
N LEU A 139 -10.54 -6.50 -15.58
CA LEU A 139 -10.24 -6.68 -14.18
C LEU A 139 -11.29 -7.50 -13.45
N ARG A 140 -12.58 -7.26 -13.72
CA ARG A 140 -13.66 -8.07 -13.14
C ARG A 140 -13.56 -9.53 -13.57
N ASP A 141 -13.34 -9.76 -14.87
CA ASP A 141 -13.16 -11.12 -15.42
C ASP A 141 -11.96 -11.81 -14.76
N TYR A 142 -10.87 -11.08 -14.57
CA TYR A 142 -9.69 -11.58 -13.87
C TYR A 142 -9.99 -11.91 -12.39
N ILE A 143 -10.67 -11.04 -11.66
CA ILE A 143 -11.08 -11.31 -10.27
C ILE A 143 -11.99 -12.54 -10.19
N HIS A 144 -12.92 -12.72 -11.14
CA HIS A 144 -13.81 -13.89 -11.19
C HIS A 144 -13.09 -15.18 -11.56
N SER A 145 -11.94 -15.12 -12.26
CA SER A 145 -11.13 -16.31 -12.55
C SER A 145 -10.51 -16.95 -11.31
N GLY A 146 -10.55 -16.25 -10.16
CA GLY A 146 -10.00 -16.74 -8.89
C GLY A 146 -8.47 -16.74 -8.83
N GLU A 147 -7.80 -16.19 -9.84
CA GLU A 147 -6.34 -16.08 -9.82
C GLU A 147 -5.92 -14.95 -8.85
N HIS A 148 -5.33 -15.35 -7.75
CA HIS A 148 -4.71 -14.46 -6.77
C HIS A 148 -3.38 -15.07 -6.31
N PRO A 149 -2.46 -14.29 -5.73
CA PRO A 149 -1.31 -14.87 -5.06
C PRO A 149 -1.82 -15.78 -3.92
N ASP A 150 -1.10 -16.86 -3.66
CA ASP A 150 -1.37 -17.71 -2.50
C ASP A 150 -1.51 -16.86 -1.23
N LEU A 151 -2.17 -17.40 -0.21
CA LEU A 151 -2.37 -16.70 1.05
C LEU A 151 -1.03 -16.25 1.64
N LEU A 152 -0.63 -15.02 1.31
CA LEU A 152 0.59 -14.41 1.81
C LEU A 152 0.24 -13.56 3.04
N SER A 153 0.94 -13.82 4.14
CA SER A 153 0.82 -13.01 5.35
C SER A 153 2.19 -12.59 5.86
N TRP A 154 2.24 -11.45 6.54
CA TRP A 154 3.46 -10.97 7.17
C TRP A 154 3.17 -10.00 8.31
N ILE A 155 4.12 -9.88 9.22
CA ILE A 155 4.14 -8.86 10.25
C ILE A 155 5.19 -7.84 9.83
N PRO A 156 4.83 -6.56 9.59
CA PRO A 156 5.79 -5.53 9.24
C PRO A 156 6.79 -5.28 10.39
N GLU A 157 8.05 -5.06 10.06
CA GLU A 157 9.09 -4.78 11.07
C GLU A 157 8.94 -3.38 11.67
N ALA A 158 8.48 -2.41 10.86
CA ALA A 158 8.37 -1.01 11.25
C ALA A 158 7.33 -0.28 10.40
N VAL A 159 6.90 0.89 10.85
CA VAL A 159 6.33 1.93 9.99
C VAL A 159 7.49 2.71 9.38
N THR A 160 7.45 2.95 8.06
CA THR A 160 8.51 3.66 7.34
C THR A 160 7.99 4.98 6.80
N LEU A 161 8.72 6.06 7.06
CA LEU A 161 8.52 7.37 6.44
C LEU A 161 9.33 7.46 5.16
N PHE A 162 8.66 7.72 4.07
CA PHE A 162 9.24 7.93 2.75
C PHE A 162 8.98 9.34 2.22
N ASN A 163 9.89 9.81 1.37
CA ASN A 163 9.69 10.95 0.49
C ASN A 163 9.60 10.44 -0.96
N SER A 164 8.51 10.76 -1.66
CA SER A 164 8.33 10.40 -3.08
C SER A 164 9.02 11.43 -3.97
N LEU A 165 10.04 11.01 -4.71
CA LEU A 165 10.82 11.87 -5.57
C LEU A 165 10.16 12.08 -6.96
N PRO A 166 10.52 13.15 -7.70
CA PRO A 166 9.93 13.45 -9.01
C PRO A 166 10.14 12.35 -10.06
N ASP A 167 11.23 11.59 -9.99
CA ASP A 167 11.51 10.44 -10.86
C ASP A 167 10.66 9.21 -10.54
N GLY A 168 9.85 9.30 -9.47
CA GLY A 168 9.00 8.23 -8.97
C GLY A 168 9.74 7.21 -8.10
N SER A 169 10.97 7.47 -7.68
CA SER A 169 11.64 6.71 -6.63
C SER A 169 11.17 7.14 -5.24
N TYR A 170 11.52 6.36 -4.22
CA TYR A 170 11.25 6.66 -2.82
C TYR A 170 12.55 6.76 -2.05
N GLU A 171 12.70 7.86 -1.33
CA GLU A 171 13.78 8.06 -0.38
C GLU A 171 13.27 7.64 1.00
N LEU A 172 13.97 6.71 1.65
CA LEU A 172 13.68 6.32 3.03
C LEU A 172 14.23 7.40 3.96
N ILE A 173 13.35 8.01 4.76
CA ILE A 173 13.71 9.02 5.74
C ILE A 173 13.98 8.36 7.09
N GLN A 174 13.02 7.59 7.62
CA GLN A 174 13.10 6.99 8.94
C GLN A 174 12.22 5.75 9.08
N LYS A 175 12.64 4.81 9.94
CA LYS A 175 11.83 3.67 10.40
C LYS A 175 11.44 3.84 11.87
N PHE A 176 10.21 3.46 12.20
CA PHE A 176 9.64 3.55 13.54
C PHE A 176 9.25 2.15 14.00
N GLU A 177 9.91 1.67 15.06
CA GLU A 177 9.68 0.33 15.59
C GLU A 177 8.37 0.26 16.37
N PHE A 178 7.66 -0.85 16.21
CA PHE A 178 6.48 -1.18 16.99
C PHE A 178 6.82 -1.51 18.44
N LYS A 179 5.81 -1.42 19.30
CA LYS A 179 5.89 -1.93 20.67
C LYS A 179 6.26 -3.42 20.64
N LYS A 180 7.26 -3.78 21.42
CA LYS A 180 7.67 -5.18 21.65
C LYS A 180 6.67 -5.93 22.49
#